data_cb878e58b3e787c38785f7da968fb7b2
#
_entry.id   cb878e58b3e787c38785f7da968fb7b2
#
_cell.length_a   1.000
_cell.length_b   1.000
_cell.length_c   1.000
_cell.angle_alpha   90.00
_cell.angle_beta   90.00
_cell.angle_gamma   90.00
#
_symmetry.space_group_name_H-M   'P 1'
#
loop_
_entity.id
_entity.type
_entity.pdbx_description
1 polymer ?
#
loop_
_entity_poly.entity_id
_entity_poly.type
_entity_poly.pdbx_seq_one_letter_code
_entity_poly.pdbx_strand_id
1 'polypeptide(L)'
;MTRELKAGVAILSARLRRRRRAANRFRRSRRSEAGFTLVEILVVITIIGLIMSLVGPRVLTYLSDSKVKAARIQIQGFSAALDLYYLDNGRYPTSTEGLGALAQKPEGATTWNGPYLNGNLVPKDPWGRPYVYKFPGQRGAYDIVSLGPEGREGDAAIASNVTSGQQ
;
A
#
# COMPACT_ATOMS: atom_id res chain seq x y z
N MET A 1 70.45 55.41 9.41
CA MET A 1 69.87 54.58 10.55
C MET A 1 68.34 54.77 10.73
N THR A 2 67.63 55.37 9.74
CA THR A 2 66.17 55.65 9.89
C THR A 2 65.24 54.89 8.94
N ARG A 3 65.74 54.05 8.02
CA ARG A 3 64.93 53.30 7.04
C ARG A 3 64.44 51.98 7.59
N GLU A 4 65.20 51.31 8.44
CA GLU A 4 64.88 50.01 9.03
C GLU A 4 63.77 50.08 10.08
N LEU A 5 63.69 51.13 10.88
CA LEU A 5 62.65 51.31 11.90
C LEU A 5 61.25 51.53 11.30
N LYS A 6 61.12 52.14 10.11
CA LYS A 6 59.81 52.31 9.47
C LYS A 6 59.24 51.02 8.87
N ALA A 7 60.10 50.12 8.42
CA ALA A 7 59.66 48.80 7.92
C ALA A 7 59.11 47.90 9.02
N GLY A 8 59.76 47.91 10.20
CA GLY A 8 59.29 47.09 11.35
C GLY A 8 57.95 47.51 11.89
N VAL A 9 57.66 48.80 11.97
CA VAL A 9 56.34 49.30 12.43
C VAL A 9 55.24 49.02 11.44
N ALA A 10 55.47 49.04 10.13
CA ALA A 10 54.50 48.71 9.11
C ALA A 10 54.06 47.24 9.13
N ILE A 11 55.03 46.34 9.36
CA ILE A 11 54.76 44.90 9.43
C ILE A 11 53.98 44.55 10.70
N LEU A 12 54.27 45.20 11.82
CA LEU A 12 53.57 44.97 13.08
C LEU A 12 52.12 45.47 13.03
N SER A 13 51.89 46.62 12.43
CA SER A 13 50.53 47.19 12.25
C SER A 13 49.66 46.36 11.28
N ALA A 14 50.24 45.76 10.24
CA ALA A 14 49.55 44.87 9.31
C ALA A 14 49.14 43.53 9.98
N ARG A 15 49.98 42.97 10.86
CA ARG A 15 49.67 41.76 11.61
C ARG A 15 48.55 41.97 12.64
N LEU A 16 48.48 43.11 13.29
CA LEU A 16 47.45 43.47 14.24
C LEU A 16 46.09 43.69 13.57
N ARG A 17 46.07 44.31 12.37
CA ARG A 17 44.84 44.49 11.57
C ARG A 17 44.26 43.15 11.03
N ARG A 18 45.16 42.19 10.71
CA ARG A 18 44.74 40.87 10.22
C ARG A 18 44.09 40.01 11.34
N ARG A 19 44.59 40.14 12.58
CA ARG A 19 43.99 39.43 13.72
C ARG A 19 42.61 39.97 14.12
N ARG A 20 42.37 41.25 13.99
CA ARG A 20 41.05 41.87 14.29
C ARG A 20 39.98 41.51 13.24
N ARG A 21 40.38 41.24 11.99
CA ARG A 21 39.41 40.77 10.94
C ARG A 21 39.05 39.32 11.07
N ALA A 22 39.92 38.48 11.65
CA ALA A 22 39.62 37.06 11.90
C ALA A 22 38.68 36.84 13.10
N ALA A 23 38.73 37.73 14.10
CA ALA A 23 37.89 37.57 15.31
C ALA A 23 36.41 37.93 15.05
N ASN A 24 36.10 38.66 13.95
CA ASN A 24 34.73 39.12 13.67
C ASN A 24 33.94 38.16 12.73
N ARG A 25 34.54 37.02 12.31
CA ARG A 25 33.87 36.03 11.44
C ARG A 25 33.15 34.94 12.18
N PHE A 26 33.24 34.87 13.50
CA PHE A 26 32.54 33.90 14.34
C PHE A 26 31.35 34.51 15.10
N ARG A 27 30.75 35.56 14.57
CA ARG A 27 29.37 35.85 14.97
C ARG A 27 28.47 34.87 14.26
N ARG A 28 28.48 33.61 14.73
CA ARG A 28 27.42 32.64 14.43
C ARG A 28 26.11 33.36 14.71
N SER A 29 25.37 33.64 13.64
CA SER A 29 23.96 33.94 13.70
C SER A 29 23.35 32.84 14.57
N ARG A 30 23.08 33.10 15.85
CA ARG A 30 22.14 32.32 16.62
C ARG A 30 20.81 32.51 15.88
N ARG A 31 20.52 31.59 14.94
CA ARG A 31 19.12 31.38 14.56
C ARG A 31 18.41 31.24 15.87
N SER A 32 17.53 32.17 16.18
CA SER A 32 16.59 32.05 17.27
C SER A 32 15.86 30.72 17.04
N GLU A 33 16.21 29.69 17.78
CA GLU A 33 15.37 28.51 17.90
C GLU A 33 14.10 29.01 18.58
N ALA A 34 13.15 29.48 17.78
CA ALA A 34 11.83 29.80 18.23
C ALA A 34 11.22 28.47 18.68
N GLY A 35 11.31 28.16 19.96
CA GLY A 35 10.62 27.01 20.57
C GLY A 35 9.12 27.23 20.39
N PHE A 36 8.42 26.17 19.98
CA PHE A 36 6.97 26.19 19.90
C PHE A 36 6.37 26.44 21.29
N THR A 37 5.36 27.29 21.37
CA THR A 37 4.63 27.51 22.61
C THR A 37 3.70 26.34 22.88
N LEU A 38 3.46 26.04 24.16
CA LEU A 38 2.54 24.98 24.58
C LEU A 38 1.12 25.22 24.03
N VAL A 39 0.69 26.49 23.96
CA VAL A 39 -0.59 26.88 23.36
C VAL A 39 -0.65 26.61 21.87
N GLU A 40 0.43 26.82 21.11
CA GLU A 40 0.48 26.57 19.68
C GLU A 40 0.29 25.09 19.37
N ILE A 41 0.95 24.21 20.12
CA ILE A 41 0.74 22.76 19.97
C ILE A 41 -0.69 22.37 20.37
N LEU A 42 -1.24 22.94 21.44
CA LEU A 42 -2.60 22.66 21.88
C LEU A 42 -3.63 23.06 20.81
N VAL A 43 -3.47 24.21 20.16
CA VAL A 43 -4.33 24.65 19.06
C VAL A 43 -4.22 23.70 17.88
N VAL A 44 -2.99 23.29 17.51
CA VAL A 44 -2.75 22.36 16.38
C VAL A 44 -3.42 21.02 16.62
N ILE A 45 -3.25 20.39 17.80
CA ILE A 45 -3.88 19.09 18.07
C ILE A 45 -5.40 19.21 18.14
N THR A 46 -5.94 20.34 18.59
CA THR A 46 -7.39 20.60 18.61
C THR A 46 -7.95 20.68 17.18
N ILE A 47 -7.29 21.40 16.29
CA ILE A 47 -7.69 21.50 14.87
C ILE A 47 -7.60 20.13 14.20
N ILE A 48 -6.50 19.40 14.42
CA ILE A 48 -6.34 18.04 13.86
C ILE A 48 -7.45 17.11 14.36
N GLY A 49 -7.75 17.15 15.65
CA GLY A 49 -8.83 16.36 16.25
C GLY A 49 -10.20 16.67 15.62
N LEU A 50 -10.50 17.95 15.40
CA LEU A 50 -11.73 18.39 14.74
C LEU A 50 -11.83 17.87 13.29
N ILE A 51 -10.75 17.99 12.51
CA ILE A 51 -10.72 17.49 11.14
C ILE A 51 -10.86 15.97 11.12
N MET A 52 -10.15 15.24 11.98
CA MET A 52 -10.20 13.79 12.05
C MET A 52 -11.59 13.25 12.45
N SER A 53 -12.32 13.95 13.30
CA SER A 53 -13.67 13.54 13.68
C SER A 53 -14.65 13.60 12.50
N LEU A 54 -14.44 14.52 11.55
CA LEU A 54 -15.30 14.68 10.38
C LEU A 54 -14.88 13.76 9.22
N VAL A 55 -13.57 13.62 8.98
CA VAL A 55 -13.01 12.92 7.81
C VAL A 55 -12.83 11.43 8.07
N GLY A 56 -12.48 11.05 9.32
CA GLY A 56 -12.13 9.68 9.69
C GLY A 56 -13.16 8.63 9.27
N PRO A 57 -14.45 8.77 9.60
CA PRO A 57 -15.48 7.80 9.23
C PRO A 57 -15.60 7.61 7.72
N ARG A 58 -15.50 8.69 6.93
CA ARG A 58 -15.59 8.63 5.46
C ARG A 58 -14.44 7.85 4.84
N VAL A 59 -13.21 8.05 5.34
CA VAL A 59 -12.02 7.34 4.84
C VAL A 59 -12.14 5.84 5.07
N LEU A 60 -12.64 5.41 6.23
CA LEU A 60 -12.85 3.99 6.54
C LEU A 60 -13.89 3.35 5.61
N THR A 61 -14.98 4.05 5.29
CA THR A 61 -15.98 3.58 4.33
C THR A 61 -15.37 3.43 2.93
N TYR A 62 -14.64 4.41 2.42
CA TYR A 62 -13.97 4.33 1.13
C TYR A 62 -12.96 3.19 1.05
N LEU A 63 -12.24 2.91 2.13
CA LEU A 63 -11.31 1.79 2.20
C LEU A 63 -12.05 0.45 2.09
N SER A 64 -13.17 0.30 2.81
CA SER A 64 -14.02 -0.89 2.73
C SER A 64 -14.55 -1.12 1.32
N ASP A 65 -15.12 -0.09 0.69
CA ASP A 65 -15.65 -0.16 -0.67
C ASP A 65 -14.57 -0.50 -1.70
N SER A 66 -13.36 0.04 -1.52
CA SER A 66 -12.22 -0.26 -2.38
C SER A 66 -11.81 -1.73 -2.28
N LYS A 67 -11.82 -2.33 -1.10
CA LYS A 67 -11.55 -3.75 -0.91
C LYS A 67 -12.62 -4.63 -1.59
N VAL A 68 -13.90 -4.27 -1.48
CA VAL A 68 -14.98 -4.99 -2.17
C VAL A 68 -14.80 -4.93 -3.69
N LYS A 69 -14.48 -3.75 -4.24
CA LYS A 69 -14.19 -3.60 -5.67
C LYS A 69 -12.99 -4.44 -6.11
N ALA A 70 -11.91 -4.46 -5.32
CA ALA A 70 -10.73 -5.26 -5.60
C ALA A 70 -11.04 -6.76 -5.60
N ALA A 71 -11.83 -7.25 -4.63
CA ALA A 71 -12.29 -8.65 -4.60
C ALA A 71 -13.10 -9.00 -5.86
N ARG A 72 -13.97 -8.10 -6.30
CA ARG A 72 -14.78 -8.27 -7.53
C ARG A 72 -13.91 -8.43 -8.77
N ILE A 73 -12.91 -7.55 -8.93
CA ILE A 73 -11.97 -7.62 -10.06
C ILE A 73 -11.18 -8.94 -10.03
N GLN A 74 -10.75 -9.39 -8.85
CA GLN A 74 -10.04 -10.67 -8.73
C GLN A 74 -10.93 -11.87 -9.10
N ILE A 75 -12.20 -11.88 -8.68
CA ILE A 75 -13.16 -12.92 -9.05
C ILE A 75 -13.40 -12.94 -10.57
N GLN A 76 -13.54 -11.78 -11.22
CA GLN A 76 -13.61 -11.70 -12.67
C GLN A 76 -12.37 -12.28 -13.36
N GLY A 77 -11.18 -12.01 -12.80
CA GLY A 77 -9.93 -12.62 -13.27
C GLY A 77 -9.93 -14.14 -13.13
N PHE A 78 -10.44 -14.68 -12.03
CA PHE A 78 -10.60 -16.14 -11.86
C PHE A 78 -11.61 -16.71 -12.84
N SER A 79 -12.72 -16.03 -13.11
CA SER A 79 -13.70 -16.48 -14.08
C SER A 79 -13.09 -16.60 -15.47
N ALA A 80 -12.35 -15.58 -15.92
CA ALA A 80 -11.64 -15.64 -17.20
C ALA A 80 -10.61 -16.79 -17.25
N ALA A 81 -9.89 -17.04 -16.16
CA ALA A 81 -8.94 -18.14 -16.07
C ALA A 81 -9.63 -19.52 -16.07
N LEU A 82 -10.81 -19.62 -15.45
CA LEU A 82 -11.63 -20.85 -15.48
C LEU A 82 -12.17 -21.14 -16.88
N ASP A 83 -12.55 -20.11 -17.62
CA ASP A 83 -13.00 -20.27 -19.01
C ASP A 83 -11.86 -20.78 -19.91
N LEU A 84 -10.63 -20.25 -19.74
CA LEU A 84 -9.44 -20.76 -20.42
C LEU A 84 -9.14 -22.22 -20.02
N TYR A 85 -9.22 -22.53 -18.74
CA TYR A 85 -9.08 -23.91 -18.26
C TYR A 85 -10.12 -24.85 -18.89
N TYR A 86 -11.38 -24.40 -19.00
CA TYR A 86 -12.45 -25.16 -19.64
C TYR A 86 -12.19 -25.40 -21.14
N LEU A 87 -11.68 -24.40 -21.85
CA LEU A 87 -11.33 -24.55 -23.28
C LEU A 87 -10.28 -25.63 -23.51
N ASP A 88 -9.27 -25.72 -22.64
CA ASP A 88 -8.19 -26.68 -22.78
C ASP A 88 -8.59 -28.09 -22.28
N ASN A 89 -9.35 -28.18 -21.20
CA ASN A 89 -9.61 -29.44 -20.51
C ASN A 89 -11.03 -30.01 -20.72
N GLY A 90 -11.95 -29.24 -21.36
CA GLY A 90 -13.34 -29.64 -21.60
C GLY A 90 -14.21 -29.70 -20.34
N ARG A 91 -13.69 -29.28 -19.17
CA ARG A 91 -14.37 -29.28 -17.89
C ARG A 91 -13.86 -28.16 -16.99
N TYR A 92 -14.64 -27.77 -16.01
CA TYR A 92 -14.14 -26.94 -14.90
C TYR A 92 -13.41 -27.77 -13.85
N PRO A 93 -12.53 -27.19 -13.05
CA PRO A 93 -11.93 -27.88 -11.91
C PRO A 93 -13.00 -28.40 -10.95
N THR A 94 -12.76 -29.57 -10.35
CA THR A 94 -13.61 -30.06 -9.27
C THR A 94 -13.46 -29.23 -8.00
N SER A 95 -14.39 -29.32 -7.06
CA SER A 95 -14.26 -28.63 -5.76
C SER A 95 -13.00 -29.03 -4.98
N THR A 96 -12.47 -30.24 -5.20
CA THR A 96 -11.23 -30.72 -4.58
C THR A 96 -10.00 -30.15 -5.26
N GLU A 97 -9.99 -29.98 -6.57
CA GLU A 97 -8.93 -29.31 -7.32
C GLU A 97 -8.91 -27.78 -7.03
N GLY A 98 -10.09 -27.20 -6.89
CA GLY A 98 -10.27 -25.80 -6.52
C GLY A 98 -9.61 -24.83 -7.50
N LEU A 99 -9.44 -23.59 -7.10
CA LEU A 99 -8.71 -22.57 -7.87
C LEU A 99 -7.22 -22.87 -8.00
N GLY A 100 -6.68 -23.81 -7.21
CA GLY A 100 -5.31 -24.29 -7.32
C GLY A 100 -4.97 -24.85 -8.70
N ALA A 101 -5.96 -25.50 -9.34
CA ALA A 101 -5.84 -26.04 -10.70
C ALA A 101 -5.54 -25.00 -11.78
N LEU A 102 -5.81 -23.72 -11.50
CA LEU A 102 -5.49 -22.60 -12.40
C LEU A 102 -4.01 -22.19 -12.33
N ALA A 103 -3.37 -22.44 -11.19
CA ALA A 103 -1.98 -22.08 -10.95
C ALA A 103 -1.01 -23.24 -11.13
N GLN A 104 -1.45 -24.47 -10.80
CA GLN A 104 -0.63 -25.67 -10.84
C GLN A 104 -1.40 -26.80 -11.54
N LYS A 105 -0.67 -27.60 -12.30
CA LYS A 105 -1.24 -28.73 -13.02
C LYS A 105 -1.83 -29.75 -12.05
N PRO A 106 -3.15 -30.06 -12.12
CA PRO A 106 -3.76 -31.12 -11.33
C PRO A 106 -3.21 -32.51 -11.69
N GLU A 107 -3.21 -33.43 -10.75
CA GLU A 107 -2.85 -34.82 -11.02
C GLU A 107 -3.78 -35.43 -12.07
N GLY A 108 -3.21 -36.12 -13.08
CA GLY A 108 -3.97 -36.75 -14.14
C GLY A 108 -4.49 -35.85 -15.25
N ALA A 109 -4.30 -34.54 -15.18
CA ALA A 109 -4.66 -33.65 -16.27
C ALA A 109 -3.67 -33.79 -17.46
N THR A 110 -4.13 -34.30 -18.59
CA THR A 110 -3.29 -34.49 -19.79
C THR A 110 -3.22 -33.26 -20.68
N THR A 111 -4.31 -32.50 -20.74
CA THR A 111 -4.53 -31.36 -21.65
C THR A 111 -4.28 -30.01 -21.00
N TRP A 112 -3.80 -29.96 -19.74
CA TRP A 112 -3.55 -28.72 -19.01
C TRP A 112 -2.43 -27.90 -19.64
N ASN A 113 -2.72 -26.68 -20.09
CA ASN A 113 -1.81 -25.75 -20.78
C ASN A 113 -1.57 -24.46 -19.98
N GLY A 114 -1.75 -24.50 -18.66
CA GLY A 114 -1.53 -23.34 -17.77
C GLY A 114 -0.05 -23.06 -17.48
N PRO A 115 0.26 -22.14 -16.57
CA PRO A 115 -0.68 -21.54 -15.60
C PRO A 115 -1.66 -20.53 -16.23
N TYR A 116 -2.90 -20.52 -15.77
CA TYR A 116 -3.97 -19.63 -16.24
C TYR A 116 -4.06 -18.34 -15.39
N LEU A 117 -3.31 -18.28 -14.29
CA LEU A 117 -3.18 -17.10 -13.44
C LEU A 117 -1.79 -16.49 -13.59
N ASN A 118 -1.71 -15.19 -13.41
CA ASN A 118 -0.44 -14.47 -13.31
C ASN A 118 0.27 -14.86 -12.00
N GLY A 119 1.21 -15.79 -12.07
CA GLY A 119 1.93 -16.36 -10.94
C GLY A 119 1.48 -17.79 -10.61
N ASN A 120 2.32 -18.51 -9.85
CA ASN A 120 2.11 -19.93 -9.54
C ASN A 120 1.25 -20.16 -8.29
N LEU A 121 0.58 -19.11 -7.77
CA LEU A 121 -0.22 -19.15 -6.56
C LEU A 121 -1.55 -18.44 -6.78
N VAL A 122 -2.59 -18.97 -6.15
CA VAL A 122 -3.89 -18.31 -6.07
C VAL A 122 -3.78 -17.14 -5.10
N PRO A 123 -4.02 -15.89 -5.53
CA PRO A 123 -3.99 -14.74 -4.63
C PRO A 123 -5.08 -14.83 -3.58
N LYS A 124 -4.79 -14.26 -2.41
CA LYS A 124 -5.77 -14.09 -1.34
C LYS A 124 -6.66 -12.89 -1.63
N ASP A 125 -7.81 -12.87 -0.98
CA ASP A 125 -8.72 -11.72 -1.04
C ASP A 125 -8.13 -10.48 -0.34
N PRO A 126 -8.73 -9.28 -0.50
CA PRO A 126 -8.25 -8.04 0.12
C PRO A 126 -8.26 -8.02 1.66
N TRP A 127 -8.84 -9.03 2.29
CA TRP A 127 -8.81 -9.25 3.74
C TRP A 127 -7.81 -10.31 4.17
N GLY A 128 -7.05 -10.90 3.19
CA GLY A 128 -6.00 -11.89 3.44
C GLY A 128 -6.48 -13.32 3.53
N ARG A 129 -7.71 -13.64 3.10
CA ARG A 129 -8.32 -14.95 3.14
C ARG A 129 -8.31 -15.65 1.79
N PRO A 130 -8.36 -16.99 1.73
CA PRO A 130 -8.55 -17.71 0.49
C PRO A 130 -9.96 -17.50 -0.04
N TYR A 131 -10.10 -17.48 -1.38
CA TYR A 131 -11.40 -17.57 -2.03
C TYR A 131 -11.98 -18.98 -1.90
N VAL A 132 -13.28 -19.05 -1.73
CA VAL A 132 -14.04 -20.32 -1.72
C VAL A 132 -14.52 -20.59 -3.13
N TYR A 133 -14.19 -21.77 -3.67
CA TYR A 133 -14.64 -22.25 -4.96
C TYR A 133 -15.56 -23.44 -4.75
N LYS A 134 -16.71 -23.47 -5.43
CA LYS A 134 -17.67 -24.58 -5.40
C LYS A 134 -18.03 -25.00 -6.82
N PHE A 135 -17.97 -26.31 -7.07
CA PHE A 135 -18.40 -26.91 -8.32
C PHE A 135 -19.18 -28.20 -8.05
N PRO A 136 -20.39 -28.37 -8.59
CA PRO A 136 -21.14 -27.40 -9.37
C PRO A 136 -21.58 -26.20 -8.52
N GLY A 137 -21.79 -25.04 -9.18
CA GLY A 137 -22.30 -23.83 -8.54
C GLY A 137 -23.79 -23.90 -8.24
N GLN A 138 -24.28 -23.04 -7.36
CA GLN A 138 -25.70 -22.90 -7.05
C GLN A 138 -26.44 -22.02 -8.07
N ARG A 139 -25.74 -21.04 -8.64
CA ARG A 139 -26.29 -20.02 -9.56
C ARG A 139 -25.72 -20.08 -10.97
N GLY A 140 -24.75 -20.94 -11.20
CA GLY A 140 -24.06 -21.11 -12.47
C GLY A 140 -23.23 -22.37 -12.51
N ALA A 141 -22.33 -22.50 -13.48
CA ALA A 141 -21.47 -23.67 -13.61
C ALA A 141 -20.58 -23.84 -12.36
N TYR A 142 -20.15 -22.76 -11.75
CA TYR A 142 -19.35 -22.71 -10.52
C TYR A 142 -19.69 -21.46 -9.70
N ASP A 143 -19.34 -21.46 -8.42
CA ASP A 143 -19.40 -20.29 -7.56
C ASP A 143 -17.99 -19.97 -7.02
N ILE A 144 -17.64 -18.66 -7.05
CA ILE A 144 -16.43 -18.13 -6.40
C ILE A 144 -16.88 -17.09 -5.39
N VAL A 145 -16.45 -17.23 -4.15
CA VAL A 145 -16.88 -16.39 -3.04
C VAL A 145 -15.68 -15.88 -2.26
N SER A 146 -15.62 -14.55 -2.02
CA SER A 146 -14.80 -13.98 -0.96
C SER A 146 -15.64 -13.90 0.31
N LEU A 147 -15.11 -14.35 1.43
CA LEU A 147 -15.80 -14.32 2.73
C LEU A 147 -15.79 -12.92 3.37
N GLY A 148 -15.20 -11.92 2.70
CA GLY A 148 -15.21 -10.53 3.14
C GLY A 148 -14.53 -10.29 4.49
N PRO A 149 -14.83 -9.16 5.17
CA PRO A 149 -14.16 -8.77 6.41
C PRO A 149 -14.48 -9.72 7.59
N GLU A 150 -15.64 -10.34 7.61
CA GLU A 150 -16.06 -11.17 8.74
C GLU A 150 -15.61 -12.62 8.63
N GLY A 151 -15.32 -13.11 7.42
CA GLY A 151 -14.85 -14.47 7.18
C GLY A 151 -15.90 -15.55 7.37
N ARG A 152 -17.17 -15.21 7.24
CA ARG A 152 -18.30 -16.13 7.40
C ARG A 152 -19.14 -16.17 6.13
N GLU A 153 -19.66 -17.34 5.78
CA GLU A 153 -20.77 -17.47 4.83
C GLU A 153 -22.05 -17.02 5.57
N GLY A 154 -22.65 -15.90 5.19
CA GLY A 154 -23.88 -15.40 5.80
C GLY A 154 -24.41 -14.20 5.05
N ASP A 155 -25.57 -13.66 5.44
CA ASP A 155 -26.25 -12.58 4.73
C ASP A 155 -25.43 -11.28 4.64
N ALA A 156 -24.58 -10.98 5.62
CA ALA A 156 -23.62 -9.88 5.56
C ALA A 156 -22.49 -10.15 4.54
N ALA A 157 -22.11 -11.42 4.36
CA ALA A 157 -21.19 -11.83 3.31
C ALA A 157 -21.84 -11.76 1.91
N ILE A 158 -23.17 -11.91 1.80
CA ILE A 158 -23.89 -11.81 0.53
C ILE A 158 -23.84 -10.39 -0.04
N ALA A 159 -23.83 -9.35 0.78
CA ALA A 159 -23.67 -7.96 0.32
C ALA A 159 -22.26 -7.68 -0.23
N SER A 160 -21.25 -8.47 0.18
CA SER A 160 -19.87 -8.45 -0.31
C SER A 160 -19.49 -9.71 -1.09
N ASN A 161 -20.38 -10.71 -1.18
CA ASN A 161 -20.20 -11.88 -2.01
C ASN A 161 -20.36 -11.49 -3.48
N VAL A 162 -19.25 -11.28 -4.11
CA VAL A 162 -19.20 -11.21 -5.55
C VAL A 162 -19.25 -12.65 -6.04
N THR A 163 -20.42 -13.06 -6.45
CA THR A 163 -20.62 -14.33 -7.15
C THR A 163 -20.43 -14.10 -8.64
N SER A 164 -19.77 -15.03 -9.32
CA SER A 164 -19.61 -15.07 -10.78
C SER A 164 -20.92 -15.11 -11.59
N GLY A 165 -22.06 -15.13 -10.93
CA GLY A 165 -23.39 -15.25 -11.55
C GLY A 165 -24.23 -13.97 -11.62
N GLN A 166 -23.67 -12.80 -11.39
CA GLN A 166 -24.32 -11.49 -11.61
C GLN A 166 -23.73 -10.80 -12.83
N GLN A 167 -24.16 -11.21 -14.01
CA GLN A 167 -24.17 -10.38 -15.21
C GLN A 167 -25.60 -9.89 -15.45
#